data_a4c1bc261c2b7eb87a1e2d8a5d5d7668
#
_entry.id   a4c1bc261c2b7eb87a1e2d8a5d5d7668
#
_cell.length_a   1.000
_cell.length_b   1.000
_cell.length_c   1.000
_cell.angle_alpha   90.00
_cell.angle_beta   90.00
_cell.angle_gamma   90.00
#
_symmetry.space_group_name_H-M   'P 1'
#
loop_
_entity.id
_entity.type
_entity.pdbx_description
1 polymer ?
#
loop_
_entity_poly.entity_id
_entity_poly.type
_entity_poly.pdbx_seq_one_letter_code
_entity_poly.pdbx_strand_id
1 'polypeptide(L)'
;RRLQGTKGQGLATYKELIRNISTKTRPEGGALTLILDRWINAVQTETAAESDLTPDSLEFEKAVEKKIYAVINSLNEMVHGFDFSRLLTLYYRAFAEGDDETKGKVVKWFRGEYATKTEAKSELGVNIIITDEDWYEYIKLFSAFLKMAGYSGMLILIDELVNIYKIPNSITRQYNYEKILTMYNDTLQGKAKYIGIIMCGTPQCIEDTRRGVYSYEALRSRLA
;
A
#
# COMPACT_ATOMS: atom_id res chain seq x y z
N ARG A 1 -16.05 -1.94 7.62
CA ARG A 1 -16.84 -2.53 6.50
C ARG A 1 -16.76 -4.05 6.60
N ARG A 2 -17.87 -4.76 6.51
CA ARG A 2 -17.90 -6.22 6.60
C ARG A 2 -17.19 -6.82 5.39
N LEU A 3 -16.17 -7.66 5.61
CA LEU A 3 -15.62 -8.58 4.62
C LEU A 3 -16.69 -9.65 4.33
N GLN A 4 -17.63 -9.36 3.45
CA GLN A 4 -18.67 -10.31 3.04
C GLN A 4 -18.28 -10.90 1.69
N GLY A 5 -18.20 -12.22 1.64
CA GLY A 5 -17.71 -13.07 0.60
C GLY A 5 -18.31 -12.91 -0.79
N THR A 6 -17.93 -11.87 -1.48
CA THR A 6 -18.16 -11.70 -2.92
C THR A 6 -16.88 -11.16 -3.56
N LYS A 7 -16.75 -11.26 -4.87
CA LYS A 7 -15.68 -10.61 -5.64
C LYS A 7 -15.58 -9.13 -5.22
N GLY A 8 -14.38 -8.58 -5.07
CA GLY A 8 -14.18 -7.18 -4.70
C GLY A 8 -13.72 -6.93 -3.27
N GLN A 9 -13.49 -7.97 -2.48
CA GLN A 9 -13.11 -7.84 -1.07
C GLN A 9 -11.64 -7.39 -0.89
N GLY A 10 -10.73 -7.86 -1.73
CA GLY A 10 -9.34 -7.47 -1.69
C GLY A 10 -9.18 -5.99 -2.00
N LEU A 11 -9.78 -5.53 -3.10
CA LEU A 11 -9.78 -4.12 -3.48
C LEU A 11 -10.48 -3.25 -2.40
N ALA A 12 -11.59 -3.72 -1.81
CA ALA A 12 -12.25 -3.00 -0.74
C ALA A 12 -11.36 -2.87 0.51
N THR A 13 -10.64 -3.94 0.86
CA THR A 13 -9.65 -3.92 1.96
C THR A 13 -8.52 -2.93 1.65
N TYR A 14 -7.96 -2.97 0.45
CA TYR A 14 -6.94 -2.03 0.01
C TYR A 14 -7.40 -0.58 0.14
N LYS A 15 -8.59 -0.26 -0.38
CA LYS A 15 -9.17 1.09 -0.31
C LYS A 15 -9.28 1.58 1.13
N GLU A 16 -9.75 0.74 2.04
CA GLU A 16 -9.86 1.11 3.45
C GLU A 16 -8.48 1.28 4.11
N LEU A 17 -7.51 0.42 3.80
CA LEU A 17 -6.14 0.56 4.32
C LEU A 17 -5.52 1.89 3.89
N ILE A 18 -5.55 2.19 2.60
CA ILE A 18 -4.93 3.42 2.06
C ILE A 18 -5.69 4.67 2.49
N ARG A 19 -7.03 4.61 2.56
CA ARG A 19 -7.85 5.72 3.05
C ARG A 19 -7.55 6.07 4.50
N ASN A 20 -7.34 5.06 5.34
CA ASN A 20 -7.09 5.23 6.77
C ASN A 20 -5.59 5.31 7.12
N ILE A 21 -4.70 5.35 6.12
CA ILE A 21 -3.27 5.48 6.40
C ILE A 21 -3.04 6.73 7.23
N SER A 22 -2.34 6.56 8.35
CA SER A 22 -2.09 7.61 9.33
C SER A 22 -0.61 7.69 9.66
N THR A 23 -0.19 8.83 10.18
CA THR A 23 1.16 9.07 10.69
C THR A 23 1.06 9.68 12.09
N LYS A 24 2.17 9.75 12.82
CA LYS A 24 2.21 10.42 14.13
C LYS A 24 1.68 11.87 14.08
N THR A 25 1.88 12.56 12.96
CA THR A 25 1.45 13.95 12.77
C THR A 25 0.06 14.10 12.16
N ARG A 26 -0.52 13.01 11.66
CA ARG A 26 -1.88 12.93 11.14
C ARG A 26 -2.54 11.61 11.55
N PRO A 27 -2.92 11.49 12.83
CA PRO A 27 -3.44 10.26 13.41
C PRO A 27 -4.86 9.92 12.95
N GLU A 28 -5.63 10.89 12.47
CA GLU A 28 -7.02 10.73 12.01
C GLU A 28 -7.17 9.99 10.68
N GLY A 29 -6.07 9.69 10.00
CA GLY A 29 -6.08 9.04 8.69
C GLY A 29 -5.96 10.02 7.52
N GLY A 30 -6.02 9.47 6.28
CA GLY A 30 -5.92 10.27 5.05
C GLY A 30 -4.54 10.89 4.81
N ALA A 31 -3.48 10.30 5.38
CA ALA A 31 -2.14 10.86 5.32
C ALA A 31 -1.39 10.62 4.01
N LEU A 32 -1.99 9.97 3.01
CA LEU A 32 -1.27 9.58 1.79
C LEU A 32 -0.60 10.76 1.08
N THR A 33 -1.35 11.82 0.78
CA THR A 33 -0.80 13.02 0.13
C THR A 33 0.31 13.66 0.96
N LEU A 34 0.10 13.76 2.28
CA LEU A 34 1.11 14.27 3.19
C LEU A 34 2.41 13.44 3.17
N ILE A 35 2.29 12.12 3.08
CA ILE A 35 3.44 11.21 2.98
C ILE A 35 4.22 11.45 1.70
N LEU A 36 3.53 11.55 0.57
CA LEU A 36 4.14 11.80 -0.74
C LEU A 36 4.83 13.17 -0.80
N ASP A 37 4.16 14.23 -0.36
CA ASP A 37 4.72 15.58 -0.33
C ASP A 37 5.92 15.66 0.62
N ARG A 38 5.83 15.06 1.81
CA ARG A 38 6.95 15.03 2.77
C ARG A 38 8.16 14.28 2.27
N TRP A 39 7.96 13.19 1.54
CA TRP A 39 9.07 12.46 0.92
C TRP A 39 9.85 13.37 -0.03
N ILE A 40 9.17 14.10 -0.93
CA ILE A 40 9.82 15.01 -1.87
C ILE A 40 10.53 16.14 -1.12
N ASN A 41 9.85 16.78 -0.17
CA ASN A 41 10.44 17.84 0.66
C ASN A 41 11.64 17.36 1.47
N ALA A 42 11.61 16.12 1.98
CA ALA A 42 12.75 15.54 2.70
C ALA A 42 13.97 15.36 1.81
N VAL A 43 13.77 14.89 0.57
CA VAL A 43 14.85 14.77 -0.43
C VAL A 43 15.42 16.14 -0.80
N GLN A 44 14.59 17.16 -0.95
CA GLN A 44 15.04 18.53 -1.19
C GLN A 44 15.88 19.05 -0.02
N THR A 45 15.40 18.89 1.21
CA THR A 45 16.10 19.32 2.43
C THR A 45 17.45 18.60 2.60
N GLU A 46 17.49 17.30 2.38
CA GLU A 46 18.71 16.49 2.42
C GLU A 46 19.71 16.93 1.35
N THR A 47 19.24 17.19 0.13
CA THR A 47 20.08 17.67 -0.96
C THR A 47 20.68 19.03 -0.63
N ALA A 48 19.90 19.96 -0.06
CA ALA A 48 20.39 21.26 0.38
C ALA A 48 21.43 21.16 1.51
N ALA A 49 21.28 20.20 2.42
CA ALA A 49 22.23 19.99 3.52
C ALA A 49 23.53 19.31 3.10
N GLU A 50 23.53 18.51 2.03
CA GLU A 50 24.67 17.73 1.57
C GLU A 50 25.46 18.40 0.44
N SER A 51 24.94 19.46 -0.15
CA SER A 51 25.56 20.17 -1.28
C SER A 51 25.65 21.66 -1.02
N ASP A 52 26.66 22.30 -1.60
CA ASP A 52 26.79 23.76 -1.64
C ASP A 52 25.97 24.40 -2.77
N LEU A 53 25.02 23.67 -3.34
CA LEU A 53 24.18 24.14 -4.43
C LEU A 53 23.14 25.13 -3.91
N THR A 54 22.97 26.21 -4.65
CA THR A 54 21.93 27.20 -4.34
C THR A 54 20.56 26.59 -4.56
N PRO A 55 19.64 26.59 -3.56
CA PRO A 55 18.24 26.24 -3.79
C PRO A 55 17.70 27.04 -4.98
N ASP A 56 16.85 26.43 -5.80
CA ASP A 56 16.29 26.98 -7.04
C ASP A 56 17.27 27.08 -8.23
N SER A 57 18.52 26.60 -8.10
CA SER A 57 19.40 26.43 -9.26
C SER A 57 19.06 25.17 -10.05
N LEU A 58 19.35 25.17 -11.36
CA LEU A 58 19.15 24.01 -12.23
C LEU A 58 19.96 22.80 -11.74
N GLU A 59 21.13 23.03 -11.20
CA GLU A 59 22.00 21.99 -10.64
C GLU A 59 21.36 21.36 -9.39
N PHE A 60 20.74 22.16 -8.54
CA PHE A 60 20.00 21.70 -7.36
C PHE A 60 18.81 20.85 -7.78
N GLU A 61 17.98 21.34 -8.70
CA GLU A 61 16.82 20.58 -9.23
C GLU A 61 17.25 19.22 -9.78
N LYS A 62 18.31 19.15 -10.59
CA LYS A 62 18.86 17.90 -11.12
C LYS A 62 19.37 16.97 -10.02
N ALA A 63 19.98 17.50 -8.96
CA ALA A 63 20.46 16.69 -7.84
C ALA A 63 19.29 16.08 -7.06
N VAL A 64 18.22 16.85 -6.81
CA VAL A 64 16.96 16.37 -6.20
C VAL A 64 16.32 15.30 -7.09
N GLU A 65 16.15 15.58 -8.37
CA GLU A 65 15.56 14.66 -9.33
C GLU A 65 16.31 13.32 -9.37
N LYS A 66 17.62 13.34 -9.38
CA LYS A 66 18.45 12.12 -9.34
C LYS A 66 18.17 11.27 -8.10
N LYS A 67 18.05 11.87 -6.93
CA LYS A 67 17.72 11.15 -5.68
C LYS A 67 16.29 10.60 -5.72
N ILE A 68 15.33 11.37 -6.19
CA ILE A 68 13.94 10.93 -6.37
C ILE A 68 13.87 9.71 -7.28
N TYR A 69 14.52 9.77 -8.44
CA TYR A 69 14.54 8.63 -9.37
C TYR A 69 15.32 7.41 -8.86
N ALA A 70 16.31 7.60 -8.00
CA ALA A 70 16.98 6.48 -7.35
C ALA A 70 16.01 5.68 -6.46
N VAL A 71 15.16 6.36 -5.69
CA VAL A 71 14.10 5.73 -4.89
C VAL A 71 13.08 5.04 -5.81
N ILE A 72 12.58 5.75 -6.80
CA ILE A 72 11.55 5.23 -7.72
C ILE A 72 12.06 3.97 -8.45
N ASN A 73 13.28 4.01 -8.98
CA ASN A 73 13.85 2.90 -9.75
C ASN A 73 14.12 1.65 -8.90
N SER A 74 14.40 1.82 -7.61
CA SER A 74 14.60 0.68 -6.70
C SER A 74 13.34 -0.17 -6.50
N LEU A 75 12.16 0.35 -6.84
CA LEU A 75 10.89 -0.37 -6.78
C LEU A 75 10.61 -1.21 -8.04
N ASN A 76 11.31 -0.95 -9.16
CA ASN A 76 11.02 -1.57 -10.46
C ASN A 76 11.14 -3.10 -10.46
N GLU A 77 11.96 -3.68 -9.59
CA GLU A 77 12.15 -5.12 -9.49
C GLU A 77 11.01 -5.84 -8.75
N MET A 78 10.16 -5.09 -8.06
CA MET A 78 9.00 -5.65 -7.37
C MET A 78 7.86 -5.92 -8.36
N VAL A 79 6.97 -6.85 -8.02
CA VAL A 79 5.74 -7.09 -8.78
C VAL A 79 4.94 -5.78 -8.90
N HIS A 80 4.54 -5.41 -10.11
CA HIS A 80 3.93 -4.11 -10.44
C HIS A 80 4.80 -2.87 -10.14
N GLY A 81 6.07 -3.06 -9.83
CA GLY A 81 7.00 -1.97 -9.47
C GLY A 81 7.12 -0.91 -10.56
N PHE A 82 7.17 -1.33 -11.83
CA PHE A 82 7.28 -0.41 -12.97
C PHE A 82 6.10 0.58 -13.05
N ASP A 83 4.87 0.09 -12.93
CA ASP A 83 3.69 0.94 -13.00
C ASP A 83 3.58 1.85 -11.77
N PHE A 84 3.88 1.32 -10.60
CA PHE A 84 3.94 2.10 -9.36
C PHE A 84 4.98 3.22 -9.45
N SER A 85 6.16 2.92 -9.96
CA SER A 85 7.25 3.87 -10.21
C SER A 85 6.84 4.97 -11.20
N ARG A 86 6.12 4.60 -12.25
CA ARG A 86 5.60 5.57 -13.23
C ARG A 86 4.63 6.57 -12.58
N LEU A 87 3.77 6.09 -11.69
CA LEU A 87 2.83 6.96 -10.96
C LEU A 87 3.54 7.86 -9.96
N LEU A 88 4.55 7.38 -9.26
CA LEU A 88 5.40 8.22 -8.40
C LEU A 88 6.14 9.29 -9.21
N THR A 89 6.60 8.95 -10.43
CA THR A 89 7.21 9.92 -11.35
C THR A 89 6.23 11.00 -11.76
N LEU A 90 4.99 10.63 -12.11
CA LEU A 90 3.94 11.59 -12.44
C LEU A 90 3.62 12.49 -11.24
N TYR A 91 3.55 11.93 -10.04
CA TYR A 91 3.32 12.70 -8.83
C TYR A 91 4.44 13.72 -8.58
N TYR A 92 5.70 13.28 -8.69
CA TYR A 92 6.85 14.17 -8.50
C TYR A 92 6.86 15.33 -9.49
N ARG A 93 6.62 15.07 -10.80
CA ARG A 93 6.56 16.11 -11.81
C ARG A 93 5.43 17.11 -11.53
N ALA A 94 4.24 16.60 -11.22
CA ALA A 94 3.11 17.45 -10.86
C ALA A 94 3.39 18.28 -9.60
N PHE A 95 4.10 17.73 -8.62
CA PHE A 95 4.55 18.45 -7.43
C PHE A 95 5.51 19.59 -7.80
N ALA A 96 6.50 19.33 -8.65
CA ALA A 96 7.50 20.30 -9.08
C ALA A 96 6.87 21.45 -9.92
N GLU A 97 5.86 21.12 -10.72
CA GLU A 97 5.14 22.08 -11.58
C GLU A 97 3.98 22.79 -10.86
N GLY A 98 3.65 22.39 -9.62
CA GLY A 98 2.49 22.92 -8.89
C GLY A 98 1.14 22.49 -9.46
N ASP A 99 1.11 21.37 -10.20
CA ASP A 99 -0.09 20.80 -10.82
C ASP A 99 -0.87 19.93 -9.80
N ASP A 100 -1.72 20.58 -9.02
CA ASP A 100 -2.55 19.92 -8.01
C ASP A 100 -3.63 19.01 -8.64
N GLU A 101 -4.03 19.25 -9.88
CA GLU A 101 -5.00 18.38 -10.58
C GLU A 101 -4.39 17.02 -10.88
N THR A 102 -3.20 16.98 -11.49
CA THR A 102 -2.48 15.72 -11.76
C THR A 102 -2.08 15.01 -10.46
N LYS A 103 -1.63 15.73 -9.43
CA LYS A 103 -1.41 15.15 -8.09
C LYS A 103 -2.65 14.46 -7.57
N GLY A 104 -3.81 15.11 -7.67
CA GLY A 104 -5.10 14.54 -7.25
C GLY A 104 -5.48 13.26 -8.00
N LYS A 105 -5.27 13.23 -9.32
CA LYS A 105 -5.49 12.04 -10.16
C LYS A 105 -4.58 10.88 -9.78
N VAL A 106 -3.31 11.14 -9.51
CA VAL A 106 -2.37 10.10 -9.04
C VAL A 106 -2.77 9.57 -7.66
N VAL A 107 -3.14 10.44 -6.72
CA VAL A 107 -3.64 10.04 -5.40
C VAL A 107 -4.92 9.21 -5.51
N LYS A 108 -5.85 9.56 -6.41
CA LYS A 108 -7.05 8.77 -6.74
C LYS A 108 -6.66 7.37 -7.20
N TRP A 109 -5.62 7.23 -8.03
CA TRP A 109 -5.14 5.93 -8.46
C TRP A 109 -4.56 5.12 -7.29
N PHE A 110 -3.68 5.70 -6.48
CA PHE A 110 -3.12 5.05 -5.30
C PHE A 110 -4.18 4.63 -4.27
N ARG A 111 -5.31 5.31 -4.22
CA ARG A 111 -6.47 4.91 -3.41
C ARG A 111 -7.30 3.77 -4.01
N GLY A 112 -6.96 3.31 -5.23
CA GLY A 112 -7.72 2.27 -5.92
C GLY A 112 -9.10 2.74 -6.40
N GLU A 113 -9.28 4.02 -6.65
CA GLU A 113 -10.59 4.64 -6.92
C GLU A 113 -10.94 4.67 -8.42
N TYR A 114 -10.03 4.30 -9.31
CA TYR A 114 -10.34 4.13 -10.74
C TYR A 114 -11.18 2.88 -10.95
N ALA A 115 -12.30 3.04 -11.65
CA ALA A 115 -13.23 1.94 -11.94
C ALA A 115 -12.77 1.10 -13.14
N THR A 116 -12.12 1.72 -14.12
CA THR A 116 -11.71 1.08 -15.37
C THR A 116 -10.28 1.46 -15.79
N LYS A 117 -9.63 0.55 -16.51
CA LYS A 117 -8.32 0.83 -17.12
C LYS A 117 -8.39 1.95 -18.16
N THR A 118 -9.53 2.08 -18.85
CA THR A 118 -9.76 3.15 -19.86
C THR A 118 -9.74 4.52 -19.21
N GLU A 119 -10.39 4.67 -18.05
CA GLU A 119 -10.37 5.92 -17.27
C GLU A 119 -8.94 6.26 -16.82
N ALA A 120 -8.22 5.30 -16.23
CA ALA A 120 -6.83 5.50 -15.79
C ALA A 120 -5.90 5.86 -16.97
N LYS A 121 -6.11 5.22 -18.14
CA LYS A 121 -5.35 5.53 -19.35
C LYS A 121 -5.63 6.95 -19.87
N SER A 122 -6.88 7.36 -19.86
CA SER A 122 -7.28 8.70 -20.30
C SER A 122 -6.72 9.80 -19.40
N GLU A 123 -6.74 9.60 -18.07
CA GLU A 123 -6.36 10.63 -17.11
C GLU A 123 -4.85 10.65 -16.76
N LEU A 124 -4.20 9.48 -16.77
CA LEU A 124 -2.81 9.30 -16.28
C LEU A 124 -1.88 8.65 -17.32
N GLY A 125 -2.41 8.23 -18.46
CA GLY A 125 -1.64 7.48 -19.45
C GLY A 125 -1.24 6.06 -19.02
N VAL A 126 -1.77 5.53 -17.89
CA VAL A 126 -1.47 4.18 -17.40
C VAL A 126 -2.63 3.22 -17.69
N ASN A 127 -2.33 2.06 -18.25
CA ASN A 127 -3.33 1.04 -18.60
C ASN A 127 -3.46 -0.04 -17.52
N ILE A 128 -3.42 0.37 -16.25
CA ILE A 128 -3.48 -0.51 -15.09
C ILE A 128 -4.29 0.13 -13.98
N ILE A 129 -5.01 -0.67 -13.24
CA ILE A 129 -5.71 -0.30 -12.00
C ILE A 129 -5.48 -1.39 -10.97
N ILE A 130 -5.65 -1.07 -9.71
CA ILE A 130 -5.56 -2.02 -8.60
C ILE A 130 -6.82 -2.90 -8.60
N THR A 131 -6.63 -4.22 -8.52
CA THR A 131 -7.69 -5.22 -8.59
C THR A 131 -7.72 -6.12 -7.35
N ASP A 132 -8.71 -7.02 -7.29
CA ASP A 132 -8.82 -8.02 -6.22
C ASP A 132 -7.70 -9.08 -6.24
N GLU A 133 -7.06 -9.27 -7.40
CA GLU A 133 -6.00 -10.24 -7.56
C GLU A 133 -4.64 -9.70 -7.07
N ASP A 134 -4.39 -8.40 -7.25
CA ASP A 134 -3.06 -7.80 -7.08
C ASP A 134 -2.94 -6.75 -5.95
N TRP A 135 -4.04 -6.44 -5.26
CA TRP A 135 -4.08 -5.43 -4.21
C TRP A 135 -2.98 -5.59 -3.13
N TYR A 136 -2.65 -6.83 -2.78
CA TYR A 136 -1.66 -7.10 -1.75
C TYR A 136 -0.23 -6.83 -2.24
N GLU A 137 0.05 -7.02 -3.54
CA GLU A 137 1.34 -6.64 -4.14
C GLU A 137 1.55 -5.13 -4.05
N TYR A 138 0.50 -4.33 -4.23
CA TYR A 138 0.56 -2.88 -4.03
C TYR A 138 0.75 -2.47 -2.58
N ILE A 139 0.22 -3.21 -1.61
CA ILE A 139 0.55 -2.99 -0.18
C ILE A 139 2.04 -3.23 0.08
N LYS A 140 2.63 -4.26 -0.49
CA LYS A 140 4.08 -4.52 -0.38
C LYS A 140 4.91 -3.41 -1.01
N LEU A 141 4.51 -2.91 -2.19
CA LEU A 141 5.13 -1.75 -2.83
C LEU A 141 5.06 -0.49 -1.97
N PHE A 142 3.90 -0.18 -1.40
CA PHE A 142 3.76 0.94 -0.49
C PHE A 142 4.67 0.82 0.73
N SER A 143 4.76 -0.35 1.32
CA SER A 143 5.63 -0.57 2.47
C SER A 143 7.11 -0.35 2.12
N ALA A 144 7.56 -0.87 0.97
CA ALA A 144 8.91 -0.64 0.47
C ALA A 144 9.18 0.85 0.20
N PHE A 145 8.23 1.53 -0.45
CA PHE A 145 8.29 2.98 -0.68
C PHE A 145 8.36 3.77 0.65
N LEU A 146 7.51 3.45 1.62
CA LEU A 146 7.50 4.12 2.92
C LEU A 146 8.85 4.00 3.63
N LYS A 147 9.50 2.84 3.55
CA LYS A 147 10.85 2.67 4.10
C LYS A 147 11.86 3.60 3.44
N MET A 148 11.81 3.73 2.12
CA MET A 148 12.70 4.63 1.38
C MET A 148 12.34 6.11 1.58
N ALA A 149 11.09 6.41 1.88
CA ALA A 149 10.62 7.75 2.23
C ALA A 149 10.93 8.16 3.69
N GLY A 150 11.74 7.36 4.41
CA GLY A 150 12.20 7.67 5.77
C GLY A 150 11.32 7.16 6.90
N TYR A 151 10.28 6.37 6.61
CA TYR A 151 9.46 5.71 7.64
C TYR A 151 10.08 4.36 8.04
N SER A 152 9.72 3.88 9.23
CA SER A 152 10.18 2.54 9.68
C SER A 152 9.53 1.39 8.92
N GLY A 153 8.36 1.62 8.33
CA GLY A 153 7.54 0.66 7.60
C GLY A 153 6.06 0.95 7.77
N MET A 154 5.23 -0.05 7.51
CA MET A 154 3.77 0.00 7.63
C MET A 154 3.30 -0.98 8.70
N LEU A 155 2.48 -0.53 9.63
CA LEU A 155 1.74 -1.39 10.56
C LEU A 155 0.27 -1.43 10.13
N ILE A 156 -0.22 -2.61 9.82
CA ILE A 156 -1.61 -2.85 9.43
C ILE A 156 -2.35 -3.45 10.62
N LEU A 157 -3.44 -2.80 11.00
CA LEU A 157 -4.33 -3.27 12.07
C LEU A 157 -5.64 -3.73 11.42
N ILE A 158 -5.94 -5.03 11.56
CA ILE A 158 -7.18 -5.63 11.07
C ILE A 158 -7.99 -6.05 12.30
N ASP A 159 -9.03 -5.31 12.58
CA ASP A 159 -9.99 -5.62 13.65
C ASP A 159 -11.16 -6.46 13.12
N GLU A 160 -11.87 -7.09 14.04
CA GLU A 160 -13.07 -7.87 13.77
C GLU A 160 -12.89 -9.07 12.81
N LEU A 161 -11.87 -9.91 12.99
CA LEU A 161 -11.77 -11.21 12.29
C LEU A 161 -13.04 -12.06 12.39
N VAL A 162 -13.88 -11.79 13.38
CA VAL A 162 -15.20 -12.39 13.51
C VAL A 162 -16.09 -12.23 12.28
N ASN A 163 -15.81 -11.24 11.43
CA ASN A 163 -16.54 -11.07 10.16
C ASN A 163 -16.24 -12.18 9.17
N ILE A 164 -15.01 -12.71 9.15
CA ILE A 164 -14.66 -13.89 8.35
C ILE A 164 -15.38 -15.13 8.91
N TYR A 165 -15.35 -15.30 10.24
CA TYR A 165 -16.05 -16.38 10.94
C TYR A 165 -17.55 -16.42 10.61
N LYS A 166 -18.20 -15.27 10.48
CA LYS A 166 -19.62 -15.13 10.16
C LYS A 166 -19.98 -15.43 8.70
N ILE A 167 -19.01 -15.56 7.79
CA ILE A 167 -19.28 -15.89 6.39
C ILE A 167 -19.98 -17.25 6.32
N PRO A 168 -21.24 -17.36 5.81
CA PRO A 168 -21.98 -18.62 5.80
C PRO A 168 -21.34 -19.68 4.89
N ASN A 169 -20.88 -19.28 3.70
CA ASN A 169 -20.30 -20.16 2.71
C ASN A 169 -18.88 -20.58 3.14
N SER A 170 -18.67 -21.89 3.30
CA SER A 170 -17.39 -22.44 3.77
C SER A 170 -16.25 -22.23 2.78
N ILE A 171 -16.51 -22.31 1.48
CA ILE A 171 -15.50 -22.11 0.42
C ILE A 171 -14.99 -20.67 0.46
N THR A 172 -15.91 -19.70 0.53
CA THR A 172 -15.56 -18.29 0.64
C THR A 172 -14.79 -18.00 1.92
N ARG A 173 -15.16 -18.62 3.03
CA ARG A 173 -14.47 -18.47 4.31
C ARG A 173 -13.04 -19.04 4.24
N GLN A 174 -12.86 -20.22 3.68
CA GLN A 174 -11.55 -20.83 3.47
C GLN A 174 -10.66 -19.98 2.55
N TYR A 175 -11.21 -19.42 1.49
CA TYR A 175 -10.49 -18.50 0.61
C TYR A 175 -9.94 -17.28 1.36
N ASN A 176 -10.69 -16.72 2.30
CA ASN A 176 -10.19 -15.62 3.14
C ASN A 176 -9.08 -16.09 4.11
N TYR A 177 -9.18 -17.30 4.66
CA TYR A 177 -8.10 -17.87 5.50
C TYR A 177 -6.84 -18.16 4.68
N GLU A 178 -6.97 -18.57 3.44
CA GLU A 178 -5.85 -18.73 2.51
C GLU A 178 -5.12 -17.40 2.24
N LYS A 179 -5.86 -16.31 2.11
CA LYS A 179 -5.25 -14.96 2.00
C LYS A 179 -4.48 -14.58 3.25
N ILE A 180 -5.01 -14.86 4.43
CA ILE A 180 -4.28 -14.64 5.70
C ILE A 180 -3.01 -15.49 5.74
N LEU A 181 -3.08 -16.75 5.32
CA LEU A 181 -1.91 -17.63 5.24
C LEU A 181 -0.85 -17.08 4.28
N THR A 182 -1.27 -16.54 3.14
CA THR A 182 -0.36 -15.91 2.16
C THR A 182 0.38 -14.72 2.80
N MET A 183 -0.34 -13.83 3.49
CA MET A 183 0.26 -12.69 4.19
C MET A 183 1.26 -13.17 5.27
N TYR A 184 0.87 -14.17 6.05
CA TYR A 184 1.72 -14.75 7.08
C TYR A 184 3.02 -15.35 6.49
N ASN A 185 2.90 -16.17 5.44
CA ASN A 185 4.04 -16.78 4.78
C ASN A 185 4.96 -15.73 4.15
N ASP A 186 4.42 -14.69 3.52
CA ASP A 186 5.20 -13.64 2.89
C ASP A 186 6.02 -12.84 3.92
N THR A 187 5.48 -12.61 5.13
CA THR A 187 6.23 -11.97 6.21
C THR A 187 7.36 -12.86 6.70
N LEU A 188 7.13 -14.16 6.88
CA LEU A 188 8.16 -15.11 7.30
C LEU A 188 9.26 -15.34 6.26
N GLN A 189 8.90 -15.34 4.98
CA GLN A 189 9.82 -15.56 3.85
C GLN A 189 10.57 -14.30 3.40
N GLY A 190 10.32 -13.15 4.05
CA GLY A 190 10.93 -11.88 3.68
C GLY A 190 10.43 -11.28 2.35
N LYS A 191 9.31 -11.79 1.82
CA LYS A 191 8.66 -11.24 0.63
C LYS A 191 7.84 -9.98 0.93
N ALA A 192 7.35 -9.86 2.17
CA ALA A 192 6.66 -8.67 2.69
C ALA A 192 7.59 -7.97 3.69
N LYS A 193 8.48 -7.12 3.18
CA LYS A 193 9.43 -6.38 4.00
C LYS A 193 8.78 -5.11 4.57
N TYR A 194 9.18 -4.75 5.79
CA TYR A 194 8.75 -3.50 6.46
C TYR A 194 7.23 -3.43 6.71
N ILE A 195 6.56 -4.59 6.80
CA ILE A 195 5.14 -4.71 7.15
C ILE A 195 5.01 -5.45 8.46
N GLY A 196 4.29 -4.87 9.41
CA GLY A 196 3.72 -5.55 10.56
C GLY A 196 2.22 -5.70 10.38
N ILE A 197 1.65 -6.85 10.74
CA ILE A 197 0.20 -7.09 10.65
C ILE A 197 -0.28 -7.57 12.00
N ILE A 198 -1.23 -6.87 12.60
CA ILE A 198 -1.93 -7.27 13.81
C ILE A 198 -3.39 -7.52 13.46
N MET A 199 -3.86 -8.72 13.75
CA MET A 199 -5.24 -9.12 13.53
C MET A 199 -5.91 -9.41 14.87
N CYS A 200 -7.07 -8.78 15.12
CA CYS A 200 -7.81 -8.94 16.35
C CYS A 200 -9.12 -9.70 16.11
N GLY A 201 -9.48 -10.57 17.04
CA GLY A 201 -10.71 -11.34 16.97
C GLY A 201 -11.07 -11.95 18.33
N THR A 202 -12.27 -12.52 18.43
CA THR A 202 -12.68 -13.26 19.62
C THR A 202 -12.02 -14.65 19.65
N PRO A 203 -11.79 -15.25 20.83
CA PRO A 203 -11.26 -16.63 20.92
C PRO A 203 -12.03 -17.60 20.03
N GLN A 204 -13.35 -17.51 20.00
CA GLN A 204 -14.20 -18.35 19.17
C GLN A 204 -13.86 -18.25 17.67
N CYS A 205 -13.58 -17.05 17.14
CA CYS A 205 -13.26 -16.91 15.72
C CYS A 205 -11.89 -17.47 15.35
N ILE A 206 -11.04 -17.70 16.33
CA ILE A 206 -9.72 -18.33 16.15
C ILE A 206 -9.80 -19.84 16.38
N GLU A 207 -10.28 -20.26 17.53
CA GLU A 207 -10.16 -21.62 18.05
C GLU A 207 -11.21 -22.62 17.53
N ASP A 208 -12.36 -22.14 17.04
CA ASP A 208 -13.41 -23.02 16.50
C ASP A 208 -12.89 -23.80 15.28
N THR A 209 -12.74 -25.11 15.44
CA THR A 209 -12.22 -26.03 14.43
C THR A 209 -13.17 -26.27 13.24
N ARG A 210 -14.42 -25.77 13.33
CA ARG A 210 -15.41 -25.91 12.23
C ARG A 210 -15.46 -24.66 11.36
N ARG A 211 -15.29 -23.48 11.95
CA ARG A 211 -15.52 -22.19 11.26
C ARG A 211 -14.43 -21.16 11.53
N GLY A 212 -13.70 -21.27 12.61
CA GLY A 212 -12.64 -20.35 13.00
C GLY A 212 -11.38 -20.49 12.15
N VAL A 213 -10.37 -19.74 12.50
CA VAL A 213 -9.05 -19.80 11.83
C VAL A 213 -8.48 -21.23 11.91
N TYR A 214 -8.72 -21.93 13.02
CA TYR A 214 -8.27 -23.33 13.22
C TYR A 214 -9.04 -24.35 12.38
N SER A 215 -10.11 -23.97 11.69
CA SER A 215 -10.76 -24.81 10.68
C SER A 215 -9.90 -24.98 9.42
N TYR A 216 -8.92 -24.08 9.20
CA TYR A 216 -7.97 -24.15 8.11
C TYR A 216 -6.62 -24.68 8.61
N GLU A 217 -6.36 -25.96 8.36
CA GLU A 217 -5.25 -26.71 8.91
C GLU A 217 -3.89 -26.03 8.72
N ALA A 218 -3.67 -25.42 7.55
CA ALA A 218 -2.44 -24.74 7.23
C ALA A 218 -2.19 -23.49 8.11
N LEU A 219 -3.23 -22.79 8.57
CA LEU A 219 -3.09 -21.72 9.56
C LEU A 219 -2.96 -22.27 10.98
N ARG A 220 -3.77 -23.27 11.31
CA ARG A 220 -3.72 -23.90 12.64
C ARG A 220 -2.30 -24.37 12.99
N SER A 221 -1.64 -25.08 12.07
CA SER A 221 -0.28 -25.59 12.27
C SER A 221 0.80 -24.52 12.45
N ARG A 222 0.50 -23.25 12.17
CA ARG A 222 1.42 -22.12 12.29
C ARG A 222 1.14 -21.21 13.48
N LEU A 223 -0.09 -21.26 14.02
CA LEU A 223 -0.54 -20.39 15.09
C LEU A 223 -0.74 -21.13 16.42
N ALA A 224 -0.74 -22.47 16.41
CA ALA A 224 -0.94 -23.31 17.57
C ALA A 224 0.37 -23.59 18.32
#